data_59d699ff1ef0c4ee70fc135399daf25f
#
_entry.id   59d699ff1ef0c4ee70fc135399daf25f
#
_cell.length_a   1.000
_cell.length_b   1.000
_cell.length_c   1.000
_cell.angle_alpha   90.00
_cell.angle_beta   90.00
_cell.angle_gamma   90.00
#
_symmetry.space_group_name_H-M   'P 1'
#
loop_
_entity.id
_entity.type
_entity.pdbx_description
1 polymer ?
#
loop_
_entity_poly.entity_id
_entity_poly.type
_entity_poly.pdbx_seq_one_letter_code
_entity_poly.pdbx_strand_id
1 'polypeptide(L)'
;MTSNMKVLSAVLGCISLLALQACSSTGEELGAEGTLRVLPIEVKTEADVEPLSTRAVDGALQVDIMQGSIVIRTYDAGSSELNGLISLPVGNYTLYAHSPQMQEAANDELGSPTYTVSRDFKIVADKTTTLGNLEATQSNVGVLLQYQEQFMDLFTSLSCTLSSPSTGRRVTISGTENRDLTYFHVPANGTLQYTFEATNQDGESFRSPVKTISVTEAKNVYVLVNWD
;
A
#
# COMPACT_ATOMS: atom_id res chain seq x y z
N MET A 1 42.74 67.56 -51.73
CA MET A 1 43.83 68.13 -50.94
C MET A 1 44.08 67.19 -49.79
N THR A 2 45.09 66.39 -49.95
CA THR A 2 46.25 66.30 -49.08
C THR A 2 45.87 65.82 -47.64
N SER A 3 46.48 64.87 -47.08
CA SER A 3 47.77 64.23 -47.19
C SER A 3 47.83 63.17 -46.07
N ASN A 4 48.37 62.01 -46.45
CA ASN A 4 49.32 61.16 -45.73
C ASN A 4 49.49 61.34 -44.19
N MET A 5 49.51 60.29 -43.38
CA MET A 5 50.80 59.63 -43.14
C MET A 5 50.72 58.51 -42.14
N LYS A 6 51.27 57.42 -42.51
CA LYS A 6 51.81 56.30 -41.80
C LYS A 6 52.35 56.64 -40.42
N VAL A 7 52.19 55.76 -39.42
CA VAL A 7 53.29 55.23 -38.59
C VAL A 7 52.91 53.89 -38.00
N LEU A 8 53.74 53.00 -38.31
CA LEU A 8 54.11 51.66 -37.83
C LEU A 8 54.62 51.72 -36.37
N SER A 9 54.24 50.87 -35.46
CA SER A 9 55.20 50.14 -34.62
C SER A 9 54.56 49.36 -33.48
N ALA A 10 54.97 48.15 -33.46
CA ALA A 10 55.48 47.28 -32.37
C ALA A 10 54.50 46.67 -31.35
N VAL A 11 54.18 45.45 -31.58
CA VAL A 11 54.53 44.23 -30.83
C VAL A 11 54.92 44.45 -29.39
N LEU A 12 54.09 43.98 -28.47
CA LEU A 12 54.54 43.21 -27.32
C LEU A 12 53.45 42.27 -26.81
N GLY A 13 53.75 41.03 -26.87
CA GLY A 13 52.85 39.97 -26.41
C GLY A 13 52.65 39.95 -24.91
N CYS A 14 51.41 39.78 -24.50
CA CYS A 14 51.07 39.24 -23.22
C CYS A 14 50.30 37.94 -23.43
N ILE A 15 51.06 36.85 -23.31
CA ILE A 15 50.49 35.53 -23.12
C ILE A 15 49.84 35.48 -21.76
N SER A 16 48.55 35.80 -21.65
CA SER A 16 47.77 35.52 -20.47
C SER A 16 47.40 34.04 -20.51
N LEU A 17 48.08 33.25 -19.67
CA LEU A 17 47.69 31.91 -19.30
C LEU A 17 46.26 32.00 -18.66
N LEU A 18 45.26 31.68 -19.45
CA LEU A 18 43.95 31.32 -18.96
C LEU A 18 44.07 29.94 -18.30
N ALA A 19 44.28 29.93 -16.99
CA ALA A 19 44.04 28.75 -16.19
C ALA A 19 42.57 28.39 -16.35
N LEU A 20 42.29 27.37 -17.14
CA LEU A 20 41.03 26.65 -17.14
C LEU A 20 40.89 26.00 -15.75
N GLN A 21 40.22 26.72 -14.84
CA GLN A 21 39.66 26.05 -13.70
C GLN A 21 38.59 25.10 -14.25
N ALA A 22 38.95 23.84 -14.38
CA ALA A 22 38.02 22.76 -14.50
C ALA A 22 37.19 22.78 -13.18
N CYS A 23 36.04 23.42 -13.22
CA CYS A 23 34.96 23.08 -12.30
C CYS A 23 34.71 21.58 -12.53
N SER A 24 35.15 20.77 -11.59
CA SER A 24 34.60 19.43 -11.44
C SER A 24 33.16 19.62 -11.01
N SER A 25 32.25 19.89 -11.96
CA SER A 25 30.89 19.54 -11.81
C SER A 25 30.93 18.05 -11.48
N THR A 26 30.43 17.68 -10.30
CA THR A 26 29.95 16.33 -10.05
C THR A 26 28.86 16.07 -11.09
N GLY A 27 29.28 15.72 -12.31
CA GLY A 27 28.40 15.23 -13.33
C GLY A 27 27.81 13.95 -12.76
N GLU A 28 26.52 13.97 -12.50
CA GLU A 28 25.77 12.73 -12.51
C GLU A 28 26.10 12.13 -13.89
N GLU A 29 26.84 11.03 -13.89
CA GLU A 29 27.10 10.27 -15.11
C GLU A 29 25.77 9.80 -15.64
N LEU A 30 25.23 10.56 -16.59
CA LEU A 30 24.04 10.19 -17.35
C LEU A 30 24.36 8.87 -18.08
N GLY A 31 23.90 7.77 -17.52
CA GLY A 31 24.07 6.44 -18.08
C GLY A 31 24.78 5.41 -17.18
N ALA A 32 25.30 5.81 -16.00
CA ALA A 32 25.84 4.83 -15.05
C ALA A 32 24.71 4.00 -14.45
N GLU A 33 24.87 2.69 -14.42
CA GLU A 33 23.91 1.74 -13.87
C GLU A 33 24.48 1.01 -12.66
N GLY A 34 23.61 0.56 -11.81
CA GLY A 34 23.89 -0.41 -10.76
C GLY A 34 22.80 -1.48 -10.75
N THR A 35 22.86 -2.38 -9.80
CA THR A 35 21.88 -3.45 -9.72
C THR A 35 21.12 -3.43 -8.39
N LEU A 36 19.86 -3.82 -8.45
CA LEU A 36 19.00 -4.08 -7.31
C LEU A 36 18.79 -5.58 -7.15
N ARG A 37 18.89 -6.08 -5.94
CA ARG A 37 18.46 -7.42 -5.53
C ARG A 37 17.38 -7.29 -4.47
N VAL A 38 16.23 -7.88 -4.71
CA VAL A 38 15.12 -7.95 -3.74
C VAL A 38 15.11 -9.34 -3.13
N LEU A 39 15.17 -9.42 -1.81
CA LEU A 39 14.98 -10.66 -1.08
C LEU A 39 13.47 -10.90 -0.88
N PRO A 40 13.05 -12.14 -0.54
CA PRO A 40 11.63 -12.43 -0.30
C PRO A 40 10.98 -11.44 0.66
N ILE A 41 9.76 -11.04 0.33
CA ILE A 41 8.94 -10.14 1.15
C ILE A 41 8.05 -11.00 2.03
N GLU A 42 8.13 -10.79 3.33
CA GLU A 42 7.28 -11.48 4.30
C GLU A 42 5.96 -10.72 4.45
N VAL A 43 4.85 -11.46 4.55
CA VAL A 43 3.52 -10.89 4.80
C VAL A 43 3.18 -11.12 6.26
N LYS A 44 2.93 -10.05 7.00
CA LYS A 44 2.45 -10.08 8.39
C LYS A 44 0.99 -9.65 8.46
N THR A 45 0.20 -10.47 9.11
CA THR A 45 -1.16 -10.12 9.53
C THR A 45 -1.11 -9.70 11.00
N GLU A 46 -1.44 -8.46 11.29
CA GLU A 46 -1.71 -8.05 12.67
C GLU A 46 -3.15 -8.40 12.99
N ALA A 47 -3.34 -9.31 13.91
CA ALA A 47 -4.67 -9.73 14.33
C ALA A 47 -4.77 -9.71 15.84
N ASP A 48 -5.70 -8.93 16.37
CA ASP A 48 -6.22 -9.19 17.72
C ASP A 48 -6.99 -10.54 17.75
N VAL A 49 -7.09 -11.18 16.56
CA VAL A 49 -7.91 -12.34 16.30
C VAL A 49 -7.34 -13.18 15.15
N GLU A 50 -7.05 -14.43 15.44
CA GLU A 50 -6.84 -15.46 14.43
C GLU A 50 -8.19 -15.78 13.75
N PRO A 51 -8.34 -15.57 12.44
CA PRO A 51 -9.56 -15.97 11.74
C PRO A 51 -9.71 -17.50 11.80
N LEU A 52 -10.91 -17.97 12.11
CA LEU A 52 -11.22 -19.40 12.16
C LEU A 52 -11.18 -20.07 10.77
N SER A 53 -11.24 -19.28 9.70
CA SER A 53 -10.98 -19.71 8.34
C SER A 53 -9.91 -18.81 7.73
N THR A 54 -8.72 -19.36 7.49
CA THR A 54 -7.72 -18.69 6.68
C THR A 54 -8.13 -18.81 5.21
N ARG A 55 -8.74 -17.77 4.64
CA ARG A 55 -8.55 -17.59 3.19
C ARG A 55 -7.04 -17.49 3.01
N ALA A 56 -6.49 -18.44 2.24
CA ALA A 56 -5.08 -18.42 1.92
C ALA A 56 -4.74 -17.02 1.43
N VAL A 57 -3.92 -16.31 2.20
CA VAL A 57 -3.29 -15.09 1.71
C VAL A 57 -2.40 -15.59 0.58
N ASP A 58 -2.81 -15.34 -0.65
CA ASP A 58 -1.89 -15.51 -1.77
C ASP A 58 -0.80 -14.46 -1.53
N GLY A 59 0.31 -14.93 -0.94
CA GLY A 59 1.39 -14.06 -0.45
C GLY A 59 2.18 -13.41 -1.59
N ALA A 60 1.73 -13.55 -2.82
CA ALA A 60 2.32 -12.92 -3.97
C ALA A 60 1.89 -11.46 -4.04
N LEU A 61 2.85 -10.55 -3.85
CA LEU A 61 2.65 -9.11 -3.96
C LEU A 61 3.11 -8.63 -5.34
N GLN A 62 2.39 -7.66 -5.90
CA GLN A 62 2.87 -6.83 -6.99
C GLN A 62 3.94 -5.90 -6.45
N VAL A 63 5.01 -5.68 -7.22
CA VAL A 63 6.12 -4.81 -6.81
C VAL A 63 6.32 -3.72 -7.85
N ASP A 64 6.20 -2.48 -7.40
CA ASP A 64 6.50 -1.30 -8.19
C ASP A 64 7.84 -0.71 -7.76
N ILE A 65 8.69 -0.40 -8.74
CA ILE A 65 9.89 0.42 -8.54
C ILE A 65 9.56 1.82 -9.01
N MET A 66 9.68 2.78 -8.11
CA MET A 66 9.29 4.16 -8.35
C MET A 66 10.50 5.10 -8.27
N GLN A 67 10.46 6.17 -9.06
CA GLN A 67 11.34 7.32 -8.92
C GLN A 67 10.50 8.57 -8.64
N GLY A 68 10.55 9.06 -7.42
CA GLY A 68 9.57 10.00 -6.93
C GLY A 68 8.16 9.41 -6.95
N SER A 69 7.23 10.06 -7.64
CA SER A 69 5.84 9.57 -7.81
C SER A 69 5.61 8.76 -9.09
N ILE A 70 6.65 8.50 -9.88
CA ILE A 70 6.52 7.83 -11.18
C ILE A 70 6.91 6.36 -11.01
N VAL A 71 6.00 5.45 -11.39
CA VAL A 71 6.32 4.03 -11.51
C VAL A 71 7.15 3.82 -12.77
N ILE A 72 8.37 3.31 -12.61
CA ILE A 72 9.31 3.05 -13.73
C ILE A 72 9.32 1.57 -14.13
N ARG A 73 9.00 0.67 -13.20
CA ARG A 73 8.82 -0.77 -13.45
C ARG A 73 7.78 -1.33 -12.52
N THR A 74 7.02 -2.28 -13.05
CA THR A 74 6.06 -3.09 -12.29
C THR A 74 6.38 -4.57 -12.51
N TYR A 75 6.36 -5.34 -11.44
CA TYR A 75 6.47 -6.79 -11.42
C TYR A 75 5.18 -7.36 -10.86
N ASP A 76 4.52 -8.18 -11.67
CA ASP A 76 3.29 -8.84 -11.24
C ASP A 76 3.54 -9.78 -10.06
N ALA A 77 2.49 -10.02 -9.30
CA ALA A 77 2.51 -10.92 -8.17
C ALA A 77 3.04 -12.31 -8.57
N GLY A 78 4.08 -12.78 -7.84
CA GLY A 78 4.73 -14.05 -8.12
C GLY A 78 5.70 -14.04 -9.32
N SER A 79 6.02 -12.88 -9.88
CA SER A 79 6.99 -12.77 -10.98
C SER A 79 8.37 -13.32 -10.60
N SER A 80 8.87 -14.24 -11.41
CA SER A 80 10.23 -14.78 -11.25
C SER A 80 11.33 -13.77 -11.54
N GLU A 81 11.02 -12.67 -12.22
CA GLU A 81 11.99 -11.62 -12.57
C GLU A 81 12.51 -10.90 -11.31
N LEU A 82 11.73 -10.84 -10.24
CA LEU A 82 12.17 -10.31 -8.95
C LEU A 82 13.27 -11.13 -8.27
N ASN A 83 13.44 -12.39 -8.66
CA ASN A 83 14.46 -13.26 -8.08
C ASN A 83 15.88 -12.99 -8.66
N GLY A 84 15.96 -12.19 -9.71
CA GLY A 84 17.19 -11.84 -10.40
C GLY A 84 17.82 -10.54 -9.89
N LEU A 85 18.87 -10.11 -10.62
CA LEU A 85 19.44 -8.77 -10.49
C LEU A 85 18.73 -7.83 -11.47
N ILE A 86 18.22 -6.73 -10.95
CA ILE A 86 17.49 -5.72 -11.73
C ILE A 86 18.45 -4.57 -12.01
N SER A 87 18.78 -4.31 -13.28
CA SER A 87 19.60 -3.14 -13.67
C SER A 87 18.74 -1.88 -13.63
N LEU A 88 19.26 -0.84 -12.95
CA LEU A 88 18.65 0.47 -12.83
C LEU A 88 19.71 1.57 -12.97
N PRO A 89 19.38 2.72 -13.57
CA PRO A 89 20.22 3.90 -13.54
C PRO A 89 20.58 4.33 -12.12
N VAL A 90 21.71 4.98 -11.94
CA VAL A 90 22.08 5.58 -10.65
C VAL A 90 21.01 6.57 -10.22
N GLY A 91 20.54 6.48 -8.97
CA GLY A 91 19.47 7.34 -8.48
C GLY A 91 18.88 6.90 -7.16
N ASN A 92 17.89 7.67 -6.70
CA ASN A 92 17.08 7.34 -5.54
C ASN A 92 15.73 6.78 -6.02
N TYR A 93 15.30 5.73 -5.38
CA TYR A 93 14.10 4.97 -5.74
C TYR A 93 13.32 4.58 -4.50
N THR A 94 12.07 4.22 -4.71
CA THR A 94 11.21 3.58 -3.73
C THR A 94 10.73 2.25 -4.30
N LEU A 95 10.90 1.16 -3.54
CA LEU A 95 10.18 -0.09 -3.79
C LEU A 95 8.85 0.01 -3.06
N TYR A 96 7.75 -0.23 -3.76
CA TYR A 96 6.41 -0.35 -3.21
C TYR A 96 5.84 -1.72 -3.57
N ALA A 97 5.67 -2.58 -2.57
CA ALA A 97 5.03 -3.87 -2.77
C ALA A 97 3.63 -3.83 -2.16
N HIS A 98 2.66 -4.37 -2.89
CA HIS A 98 1.26 -4.31 -2.49
C HIS A 98 0.47 -5.49 -3.02
N SER A 99 -0.68 -5.76 -2.40
CA SER A 99 -1.62 -6.75 -2.93
C SER A 99 -2.10 -6.36 -4.33
N PRO A 100 -2.30 -7.32 -5.26
CA PRO A 100 -2.75 -7.00 -6.62
C PRO A 100 -4.10 -6.29 -6.66
N GLN A 101 -4.97 -6.59 -5.71
CA GLN A 101 -6.29 -5.99 -5.56
C GLN A 101 -6.27 -5.04 -4.35
N MET A 102 -6.04 -3.75 -4.60
CA MET A 102 -6.05 -2.71 -3.56
C MET A 102 -7.38 -1.97 -3.46
N GLN A 103 -8.27 -2.15 -4.41
CA GLN A 103 -9.58 -1.50 -4.38
C GLN A 103 -10.51 -2.17 -3.37
N GLU A 104 -11.36 -1.36 -2.75
CA GLU A 104 -12.40 -1.87 -1.86
C GLU A 104 -13.40 -2.74 -2.66
N ALA A 105 -13.75 -3.89 -2.11
CA ALA A 105 -14.70 -4.81 -2.73
C ALA A 105 -16.09 -4.14 -2.89
N ALA A 106 -16.89 -4.66 -3.79
CA ALA A 106 -18.25 -4.19 -4.01
C ALA A 106 -19.17 -4.42 -2.78
N ASN A 107 -20.35 -3.83 -2.80
CA ASN A 107 -21.37 -4.12 -1.79
C ASN A 107 -21.70 -5.61 -1.77
N ASP A 108 -21.94 -6.13 -0.58
CA ASP A 108 -22.30 -7.54 -0.30
C ASP A 108 -21.23 -8.58 -0.68
N GLU A 109 -20.03 -8.15 -1.05
CA GLU A 109 -18.84 -9.00 -1.13
C GLU A 109 -18.04 -8.91 0.18
N LEU A 110 -17.47 -10.02 0.65
CA LEU A 110 -16.66 -10.00 1.87
C LEU A 110 -15.33 -9.27 1.69
N GLY A 111 -14.80 -9.24 0.48
CA GLY A 111 -13.48 -8.69 0.19
C GLY A 111 -12.35 -9.63 0.62
N SER A 112 -11.13 -9.10 0.63
CA SER A 112 -9.93 -9.83 1.01
C SER A 112 -8.96 -8.92 1.77
N PRO A 113 -8.04 -9.47 2.57
CA PRO A 113 -7.00 -8.68 3.20
C PRO A 113 -6.08 -8.09 2.13
N THR A 114 -5.66 -6.86 2.33
CA THR A 114 -4.68 -6.18 1.48
C THR A 114 -3.44 -5.85 2.31
N TYR A 115 -2.27 -5.92 1.67
CA TYR A 115 -0.97 -5.73 2.32
C TYR A 115 -0.14 -4.74 1.54
N THR A 116 0.70 -3.97 2.25
CA THR A 116 1.64 -3.03 1.64
C THR A 116 2.95 -2.98 2.40
N VAL A 117 4.03 -2.70 1.68
CA VAL A 117 5.32 -2.27 2.24
C VAL A 117 5.97 -1.29 1.28
N SER A 118 6.62 -0.27 1.83
CA SER A 118 7.39 0.72 1.08
C SER A 118 8.80 0.82 1.64
N ARG A 119 9.82 0.90 0.75
CA ARG A 119 11.22 1.02 1.14
C ARG A 119 11.98 1.89 0.15
N ASP A 120 12.52 2.98 0.66
CA ASP A 120 13.44 3.83 -0.10
C ASP A 120 14.83 3.19 -0.20
N PHE A 121 15.46 3.32 -1.37
CA PHE A 121 16.80 2.82 -1.63
C PHE A 121 17.54 3.67 -2.65
N LYS A 122 18.86 3.48 -2.73
CA LYS A 122 19.72 4.17 -3.68
C LYS A 122 20.48 3.17 -4.54
N ILE A 123 20.50 3.42 -5.83
CA ILE A 123 21.37 2.72 -6.79
C ILE A 123 22.65 3.52 -6.97
N VAL A 124 23.77 2.83 -6.87
CA VAL A 124 25.12 3.37 -7.05
C VAL A 124 25.78 2.63 -8.21
N ALA A 125 26.54 3.36 -9.04
CA ALA A 125 27.24 2.80 -10.18
C ALA A 125 28.06 1.56 -9.82
N ASP A 126 27.96 0.52 -10.65
CA ASP A 126 28.71 -0.74 -10.54
C ASP A 126 28.55 -1.48 -9.20
N LYS A 127 27.50 -1.15 -8.43
CA LYS A 127 27.21 -1.81 -7.15
C LYS A 127 25.86 -2.49 -7.15
N THR A 128 25.77 -3.55 -6.35
CA THR A 128 24.48 -4.20 -6.04
C THR A 128 23.92 -3.64 -4.75
N THR A 129 22.74 -3.05 -4.83
CA THR A 129 21.92 -2.70 -3.66
C THR A 129 21.01 -3.89 -3.33
N THR A 130 21.06 -4.39 -2.10
CA THR A 130 20.20 -5.51 -1.67
C THR A 130 19.14 -4.99 -0.71
N LEU A 131 17.88 -5.24 -1.01
CA LEU A 131 16.76 -5.02 -0.12
C LEU A 131 16.35 -6.34 0.53
N GLY A 132 16.41 -6.37 1.85
CA GLY A 132 16.00 -7.51 2.66
C GLY A 132 15.18 -7.07 3.86
N ASN A 133 14.62 -8.04 4.56
CA ASN A 133 13.75 -7.82 5.71
C ASN A 133 12.58 -6.87 5.40
N LEU A 134 11.97 -7.10 4.23
CA LEU A 134 10.75 -6.39 3.85
C LEU A 134 9.56 -7.15 4.41
N GLU A 135 8.76 -6.45 5.19
CA GLU A 135 7.62 -6.98 5.89
C GLU A 135 6.38 -6.19 5.48
N ALA A 136 5.54 -6.80 4.66
CA ALA A 136 4.28 -6.21 4.23
C ALA A 136 3.22 -6.39 5.33
N THR A 137 2.67 -5.29 5.80
CA THR A 137 1.62 -5.27 6.82
C THR A 137 0.24 -5.10 6.19
N GLN A 138 -0.79 -5.55 6.88
CA GLN A 138 -2.16 -5.37 6.45
C GLN A 138 -2.47 -3.86 6.32
N SER A 139 -3.16 -3.48 5.24
CA SER A 139 -3.49 -2.08 4.91
C SER A 139 -4.98 -1.77 4.93
N ASN A 140 -5.82 -2.77 5.20
CA ASN A 140 -7.27 -2.63 5.35
C ASN A 140 -7.75 -3.21 6.68
N VAL A 141 -9.06 -3.13 6.95
CA VAL A 141 -9.69 -3.59 8.19
C VAL A 141 -10.51 -4.83 7.92
N GLY A 142 -10.22 -5.92 8.63
CA GLY A 142 -11.08 -7.09 8.68
C GLY A 142 -12.03 -6.99 9.88
N VAL A 143 -13.32 -7.20 9.65
CA VAL A 143 -14.36 -7.22 10.71
C VAL A 143 -14.94 -8.62 10.82
N LEU A 144 -14.82 -9.21 11.99
CA LEU A 144 -15.44 -10.48 12.32
C LEU A 144 -16.64 -10.24 13.27
N LEU A 145 -17.83 -10.70 12.86
CA LEU A 145 -19.00 -10.66 13.71
C LEU A 145 -19.03 -11.89 14.62
N GLN A 146 -19.25 -11.65 15.89
CA GLN A 146 -19.52 -12.69 16.88
C GLN A 146 -20.87 -12.42 17.54
N TYR A 147 -21.67 -13.44 17.65
CA TYR A 147 -22.96 -13.37 18.32
C TYR A 147 -22.89 -14.07 19.68
N GLN A 148 -23.48 -13.47 20.70
CA GLN A 148 -23.65 -14.15 21.98
C GLN A 148 -24.52 -15.39 21.81
N GLU A 149 -24.13 -16.50 22.46
CA GLU A 149 -24.82 -17.79 22.33
C GLU A 149 -26.32 -17.70 22.67
N GLN A 150 -26.66 -16.99 23.73
CA GLN A 150 -28.04 -16.75 24.15
C GLN A 150 -28.85 -15.90 23.14
N PHE A 151 -28.16 -15.08 22.34
CA PHE A 151 -28.78 -14.25 21.32
C PHE A 151 -29.36 -15.10 20.19
N MET A 152 -28.68 -16.21 19.90
CA MET A 152 -29.04 -17.15 18.83
C MET A 152 -30.31 -17.93 19.13
N ASP A 153 -30.55 -18.21 20.43
CA ASP A 153 -31.72 -18.97 20.86
C ASP A 153 -33.03 -18.14 20.83
N LEU A 154 -32.91 -16.82 20.76
CA LEU A 154 -34.05 -15.90 20.79
C LEU A 154 -34.65 -15.61 19.41
N PHE A 155 -33.88 -15.82 18.34
CA PHE A 155 -34.28 -15.40 17.00
C PHE A 155 -34.31 -16.54 16.00
N THR A 156 -35.32 -16.53 15.13
CA THR A 156 -35.49 -17.46 14.01
C THR A 156 -34.77 -16.97 12.75
N SER A 157 -34.54 -15.66 12.63
CA SER A 157 -33.74 -15.07 11.57
C SER A 157 -32.92 -13.90 12.13
N LEU A 158 -31.74 -13.74 11.57
CA LEU A 158 -30.82 -12.67 11.95
C LEU A 158 -30.01 -12.23 10.72
N SER A 159 -29.85 -10.93 10.57
CA SER A 159 -28.93 -10.33 9.62
C SER A 159 -28.22 -9.14 10.26
N CYS A 160 -26.95 -8.95 9.93
CA CYS A 160 -26.17 -7.81 10.36
C CYS A 160 -25.62 -7.08 9.13
N THR A 161 -25.87 -5.79 9.03
CA THR A 161 -25.33 -4.94 7.98
C THR A 161 -24.18 -4.12 8.54
N LEU A 162 -22.96 -4.41 8.05
CA LEU A 162 -21.75 -3.60 8.25
C LEU A 162 -21.69 -2.51 7.18
N SER A 163 -21.24 -1.30 7.55
CA SER A 163 -21.11 -0.21 6.60
C SER A 163 -19.93 0.72 6.92
N SER A 164 -19.37 1.29 5.86
CA SER A 164 -18.36 2.35 5.93
C SER A 164 -19.00 3.66 5.49
N PRO A 165 -19.30 4.60 6.39
CA PRO A 165 -19.88 5.89 6.02
C PRO A 165 -18.97 6.73 5.11
N SER A 166 -17.65 6.52 5.17
CA SER A 166 -16.67 7.26 4.38
C SER A 166 -16.62 6.85 2.91
N THR A 167 -16.91 5.57 2.61
CA THR A 167 -16.89 5.02 1.24
C THR A 167 -18.29 4.71 0.70
N GLY A 168 -19.28 4.60 1.59
CA GLY A 168 -20.64 4.17 1.27
C GLY A 168 -20.79 2.66 1.09
N ARG A 169 -19.72 1.88 1.26
CA ARG A 169 -19.75 0.42 1.14
C ARG A 169 -20.59 -0.20 2.25
N ARG A 170 -21.36 -1.23 1.89
CA ARG A 170 -22.20 -2.02 2.80
C ARG A 170 -22.07 -3.50 2.50
N VAL A 171 -22.13 -4.31 3.57
CA VAL A 171 -22.15 -5.77 3.46
C VAL A 171 -23.18 -6.30 4.46
N THR A 172 -24.13 -7.07 3.97
CA THR A 172 -25.16 -7.72 4.79
C THR A 172 -24.81 -9.20 4.98
N ILE A 173 -24.64 -9.59 6.23
CA ILE A 173 -24.29 -10.95 6.64
C ILE A 173 -25.55 -11.55 7.28
N SER A 174 -26.10 -12.60 6.67
CA SER A 174 -27.28 -13.28 7.15
C SER A 174 -26.93 -14.55 7.93
N GLY A 175 -27.68 -14.80 8.99
CA GLY A 175 -27.46 -15.93 9.89
C GLY A 175 -26.27 -15.72 10.82
N THR A 176 -25.96 -16.76 11.56
CA THR A 176 -24.97 -16.75 12.65
C THR A 176 -23.78 -17.64 12.35
N GLU A 177 -23.85 -18.39 11.26
CA GLU A 177 -22.83 -19.36 10.84
C GLU A 177 -21.64 -18.74 10.12
N ASN A 178 -21.77 -17.48 9.66
CA ASN A 178 -20.70 -16.82 8.95
C ASN A 178 -19.59 -16.40 9.92
N ARG A 179 -18.45 -17.04 9.80
CA ARG A 179 -17.23 -16.79 10.58
C ARG A 179 -16.13 -16.16 9.74
N ASP A 180 -16.45 -15.64 8.56
CA ASP A 180 -15.50 -15.01 7.67
C ASP A 180 -15.32 -13.53 7.99
N LEU A 181 -14.10 -13.05 7.85
CA LEU A 181 -13.79 -11.63 7.93
C LEU A 181 -14.37 -10.87 6.74
N THR A 182 -14.97 -9.73 7.03
CA THR A 182 -15.41 -8.76 6.02
C THR A 182 -14.43 -7.60 6.00
N TYR A 183 -13.85 -7.30 4.83
CA TYR A 183 -12.77 -6.32 4.72
C TYR A 183 -13.26 -4.97 4.18
N PHE A 184 -12.83 -3.90 4.83
CA PHE A 184 -13.11 -2.51 4.46
C PHE A 184 -11.79 -1.74 4.36
N HIS A 185 -11.74 -0.70 3.54
CA HIS A 185 -10.67 0.29 3.68
C HIS A 185 -10.68 0.90 5.08
N VAL A 186 -9.51 1.30 5.58
CA VAL A 186 -9.45 2.06 6.83
C VAL A 186 -10.27 3.34 6.65
N PRO A 187 -11.36 3.54 7.41
CA PRO A 187 -12.24 4.66 7.18
C PRO A 187 -11.57 5.98 7.56
N ALA A 188 -11.66 6.98 6.69
CA ALA A 188 -11.05 8.29 6.90
C ALA A 188 -11.53 9.00 8.15
N ASN A 189 -12.76 8.71 8.60
CA ASN A 189 -13.35 9.24 9.84
C ASN A 189 -13.09 8.36 11.07
N GLY A 190 -12.30 7.29 10.93
CA GLY A 190 -11.98 6.37 12.01
C GLY A 190 -13.14 5.50 12.48
N THR A 191 -14.21 5.37 11.69
CA THR A 191 -15.41 4.62 12.14
C THR A 191 -16.03 3.78 11.04
N LEU A 192 -16.41 2.55 11.42
CA LEU A 192 -17.39 1.72 10.70
C LEU A 192 -18.69 1.70 11.52
N GLN A 193 -19.76 1.27 10.90
CA GLN A 193 -21.08 1.15 11.54
C GLN A 193 -21.67 -0.22 11.29
N TYR A 194 -22.54 -0.65 12.21
CA TYR A 194 -23.37 -1.81 11.98
C TYR A 194 -24.77 -1.63 12.54
N THR A 195 -25.70 -2.36 11.94
CA THR A 195 -27.08 -2.56 12.43
C THR A 195 -27.40 -4.03 12.29
N PHE A 196 -28.21 -4.55 13.19
CA PHE A 196 -28.77 -5.88 13.00
C PHE A 196 -30.30 -5.84 12.93
N GLU A 197 -30.84 -6.77 12.16
CA GLU A 197 -32.26 -7.05 12.04
C GLU A 197 -32.49 -8.51 12.42
N ALA A 198 -33.50 -8.78 13.24
CA ALA A 198 -33.80 -10.10 13.74
C ALA A 198 -35.32 -10.32 13.83
N THR A 199 -35.74 -11.57 13.71
CA THR A 199 -37.14 -11.97 13.93
C THR A 199 -37.16 -13.04 15.02
N ASN A 200 -37.99 -12.85 16.05
CA ASN A 200 -38.13 -13.81 17.13
C ASN A 200 -39.03 -15.01 16.74
N GLN A 201 -39.20 -15.94 17.68
CA GLN A 201 -40.05 -17.14 17.46
C GLN A 201 -41.51 -16.80 17.28
N ASP A 202 -41.96 -15.67 17.78
CA ASP A 202 -43.34 -15.18 17.65
C ASP A 202 -43.60 -14.42 16.34
N GLY A 203 -42.58 -14.28 15.50
CA GLY A 203 -42.63 -13.57 14.22
C GLY A 203 -42.47 -12.06 14.31
N GLU A 204 -42.12 -11.53 15.49
CA GLU A 204 -41.88 -10.10 15.69
C GLU A 204 -40.49 -9.71 15.17
N SER A 205 -40.41 -8.62 14.41
CA SER A 205 -39.19 -8.11 13.84
C SER A 205 -38.58 -7.01 14.70
N PHE A 206 -37.27 -7.08 14.87
CA PHE A 206 -36.49 -6.12 15.65
C PHE A 206 -35.38 -5.55 14.76
N ARG A 207 -35.07 -4.26 14.97
CA ARG A 207 -33.92 -3.59 14.35
C ARG A 207 -33.16 -2.82 15.42
N SER A 208 -31.83 -3.03 15.46
CA SER A 208 -31.00 -2.27 16.39
C SER A 208 -30.84 -0.81 15.94
N PRO A 209 -30.55 0.12 16.85
CA PRO A 209 -29.98 1.39 16.47
C PRO A 209 -28.65 1.18 15.75
N VAL A 210 -28.20 2.20 15.01
CA VAL A 210 -26.85 2.19 14.41
C VAL A 210 -25.81 2.18 15.52
N LYS A 211 -24.97 1.16 15.53
CA LYS A 211 -23.83 1.04 16.44
C LYS A 211 -22.52 1.37 15.67
N THR A 212 -21.53 1.91 16.38
CA THR A 212 -20.28 2.36 15.80
C THR A 212 -19.12 1.48 16.25
N ILE A 213 -18.24 1.13 15.29
CA ILE A 213 -16.99 0.44 15.52
C ILE A 213 -15.87 1.47 15.33
N SER A 214 -15.05 1.69 16.35
CA SER A 214 -13.89 2.57 16.25
C SER A 214 -12.74 1.84 15.54
N VAL A 215 -12.24 2.41 14.45
CA VAL A 215 -11.17 1.83 13.64
C VAL A 215 -10.21 2.92 13.22
N THR A 216 -9.04 2.96 13.82
CA THR A 216 -8.03 4.00 13.57
C THR A 216 -6.83 3.48 12.79
N GLU A 217 -6.74 2.18 12.60
CA GLU A 217 -5.60 1.52 11.95
C GLU A 217 -6.04 0.25 11.19
N ALA A 218 -5.21 -0.20 10.27
CA ALA A 218 -5.43 -1.41 9.51
C ALA A 218 -5.15 -2.64 10.39
N LYS A 219 -6.20 -3.37 10.76
CA LYS A 219 -6.15 -4.61 11.54
C LYS A 219 -7.47 -5.37 11.49
N ASN A 220 -7.46 -6.60 11.98
CA ASN A 220 -8.69 -7.33 12.18
C ASN A 220 -9.31 -6.99 13.54
N VAL A 221 -10.61 -6.75 13.56
CA VAL A 221 -11.37 -6.40 14.77
C VAL A 221 -12.56 -7.34 14.96
N TYR A 222 -12.90 -7.58 16.23
CA TYR A 222 -14.15 -8.27 16.58
C TYR A 222 -15.29 -7.29 16.80
N VAL A 223 -16.46 -7.70 16.45
CA VAL A 223 -17.69 -7.06 16.85
C VAL A 223 -18.57 -8.08 17.55
N LEU A 224 -18.72 -7.94 18.84
CA LEU A 224 -19.67 -8.74 19.61
C LEU A 224 -21.06 -8.12 19.41
N VAL A 225 -21.92 -8.85 18.72
CA VAL A 225 -23.32 -8.46 18.54
C VAL A 225 -24.11 -8.96 19.76
N ASN A 226 -24.58 -8.03 20.56
CA ASN A 226 -25.36 -8.28 21.76
C ASN A 226 -26.62 -7.42 21.79
N TRP A 227 -27.49 -7.71 22.72
CA TRP A 227 -28.79 -7.05 22.87
C TRP A 227 -28.74 -5.68 23.58
N ASP A 228 -27.63 -5.28 24.19
CA ASP A 228 -27.48 -4.06 25.00
C ASP A 228 -27.49 -2.76 24.18
#